data_d0e45551e6efe633a572a369bd6e3e22
#
_entry.id   d0e45551e6efe633a572a369bd6e3e22
#
_cell.length_a   1.000
_cell.length_b   1.000
_cell.length_c   1.000
_cell.angle_alpha   90.00
_cell.angle_beta   90.00
_cell.angle_gamma   90.00
#
_symmetry.space_group_name_H-M   'P 1'
#
loop_
_entity.id
_entity.type
_entity.pdbx_description
1 polymer ?
#
loop_
_entity_poly.entity_id
_entity_poly.type
_entity_poly.pdbx_seq_one_letter_code
_entity_poly.pdbx_strand_id
1 'polypeptide(L)'
;FSGGKVGKDMKALITISPKWEEDADIETKLEKIITQKWLACWPESYEAWAEQRRTGYPKLFKVQSNTGKVIDTDIMIRRLPFSTDAATADPAQYATLTEKLGGADNGATRLWWDTGKNSF
;
A
#
# COMPACT_ATOMS: atom_id res chain seq x y z
N PHE A 1 16.89 9.48 -16.26
CA PHE A 1 16.68 9.90 -14.87
C PHE A 1 17.23 11.30 -14.73
N SER A 2 16.40 12.33 -14.85
CA SER A 2 16.73 13.63 -14.32
C SER A 2 16.73 13.46 -12.80
N GLY A 3 17.93 13.52 -12.20
CA GLY A 3 18.08 13.35 -10.77
C GLY A 3 17.28 14.40 -10.02
N GLY A 4 16.05 14.07 -9.70
CA GLY A 4 15.33 14.78 -8.67
C GLY A 4 16.24 14.75 -7.45
N LYS A 5 16.58 15.89 -6.92
CA LYS A 5 17.33 15.99 -5.67
C LYS A 5 16.52 15.24 -4.63
N VAL A 6 16.90 14.00 -4.33
CA VAL A 6 16.48 13.37 -3.09
C VAL A 6 16.96 14.34 -2.00
N GLY A 7 16.02 14.92 -1.27
CA GLY A 7 16.37 15.88 -0.23
C GLY A 7 17.41 15.28 0.70
N LYS A 8 18.39 16.06 1.10
CA LYS A 8 19.50 15.62 1.95
C LYS A 8 19.08 14.93 3.26
N ASP A 9 17.80 14.98 3.58
CA ASP A 9 17.24 14.55 4.86
C ASP A 9 16.30 13.33 4.76
N MET A 10 16.19 12.67 3.60
CA MET A 10 15.43 11.44 3.48
C MET A 10 16.21 10.27 4.08
N LYS A 11 15.89 9.95 5.32
CA LYS A 11 16.39 8.72 5.97
C LYS A 11 15.65 7.52 5.42
N ALA A 12 16.37 6.41 5.21
CA ALA A 12 15.73 5.14 4.88
C ALA A 12 14.68 4.78 5.95
N LEU A 13 13.49 4.37 5.50
CA LEU A 13 12.44 3.88 6.40
C LEU A 13 12.70 2.44 6.83
N ILE A 14 13.47 1.70 6.02
CA ILE A 14 13.87 0.31 6.27
C ILE A 14 15.16 0.35 7.09
N THR A 15 15.13 -0.25 8.26
CA THR A 15 16.28 -0.34 9.18
C THR A 15 16.85 -1.76 9.27
N ILE A 16 16.20 -2.73 8.64
CA ILE A 16 16.62 -4.13 8.65
C ILE A 16 17.83 -4.35 7.74
N SER A 17 18.69 -5.28 8.17
CA SER A 17 19.79 -5.83 7.37
C SER A 17 19.29 -7.01 6.53
N PRO A 18 19.83 -7.28 5.32
CA PRO A 18 19.54 -8.50 4.56
C PRO A 18 20.09 -9.77 5.23
N LYS A 19 20.99 -9.63 6.20
CA LYS A 19 21.53 -10.78 6.94
C LYS A 19 20.44 -11.45 7.77
N TRP A 20 20.32 -12.77 7.64
CA TRP A 20 19.40 -13.55 8.45
C TRP A 20 19.90 -13.69 9.90
N GLU A 21 18.98 -13.58 10.85
CA GLU A 21 19.22 -13.69 12.28
C GLU A 21 18.20 -14.68 12.86
N GLU A 22 18.70 -15.83 13.32
CA GLU A 22 17.82 -16.91 13.81
C GLU A 22 17.04 -16.53 15.07
N ASP A 23 17.59 -15.69 15.90
CA ASP A 23 17.02 -15.23 17.18
C ASP A 23 16.17 -13.95 17.03
N ALA A 24 16.06 -13.39 15.82
CA ALA A 24 15.17 -12.27 15.60
C ALA A 24 13.70 -12.69 15.84
N ASP A 25 12.90 -11.73 16.29
CA ASP A 25 11.45 -11.94 16.44
C ASP A 25 10.76 -12.18 15.08
N ILE A 26 9.55 -12.72 15.14
CA ILE A 26 8.79 -13.09 13.94
C ILE A 26 8.51 -11.89 13.04
N GLU A 27 8.23 -10.73 13.63
CA GLU A 27 7.92 -9.51 12.88
C GLU A 27 9.14 -9.02 12.10
N THR A 28 10.32 -9.02 12.72
CA THR A 28 11.60 -8.71 12.06
C THR A 28 11.91 -9.69 10.93
N LYS A 29 11.69 -10.97 11.16
CA LYS A 29 11.87 -12.02 10.13
C LYS A 29 10.92 -11.79 8.96
N LEU A 30 9.65 -11.47 9.23
CA LEU A 30 8.66 -11.16 8.22
C LEU A 30 9.08 -9.93 7.39
N GLU A 31 9.47 -8.84 8.04
CA GLU A 31 9.92 -7.62 7.36
C GLU A 31 11.10 -7.92 6.41
N LYS A 32 12.05 -8.74 6.86
CA LYS A 32 13.20 -9.16 6.03
C LYS A 32 12.74 -9.96 4.80
N ILE A 33 11.90 -10.96 4.99
CA ILE A 33 11.41 -11.82 3.89
C ILE A 33 10.61 -10.99 2.88
N ILE A 34 9.65 -10.22 3.35
CA ILE A 34 8.77 -9.45 2.47
C ILE A 34 9.53 -8.34 1.74
N THR A 35 10.50 -7.72 2.39
CA THR A 35 11.36 -6.71 1.73
C THR A 35 12.17 -7.35 0.58
N GLN A 36 12.76 -8.53 0.79
CA GLN A 36 13.46 -9.25 -0.27
C GLN A 36 12.50 -9.72 -1.38
N LYS A 37 11.33 -10.23 -1.01
CA LYS A 37 10.28 -10.60 -1.96
C LYS A 37 9.86 -9.39 -2.81
N TRP A 38 9.65 -8.24 -2.18
CA TRP A 38 9.25 -7.01 -2.87
C TRP A 38 10.27 -6.59 -3.94
N LEU A 39 11.56 -6.70 -3.64
CA LEU A 39 12.63 -6.45 -4.61
C LEU A 39 12.65 -7.50 -5.72
N ALA A 40 12.45 -8.76 -5.38
CA ALA A 40 12.42 -9.87 -6.34
C ALA A 40 11.20 -9.82 -7.27
N CYS A 41 10.10 -9.21 -6.83
CA CYS A 41 8.90 -9.02 -7.66
C CYS A 41 9.08 -8.01 -8.80
N TRP A 42 10.25 -7.37 -8.95
CA TRP A 42 10.46 -6.48 -10.09
C TRP A 42 10.48 -7.26 -11.43
N PRO A 43 9.66 -6.92 -12.43
CA PRO A 43 8.72 -5.79 -12.51
C PRO A 43 7.25 -6.11 -12.17
N GLU A 44 6.96 -7.21 -11.50
CA GLU A 44 5.61 -7.66 -11.09
C GLU A 44 5.01 -6.79 -9.97
N SER A 45 4.60 -5.58 -10.32
CA SER A 45 4.16 -4.57 -9.35
C SER A 45 2.87 -4.94 -8.59
N TYR A 46 1.98 -5.73 -9.20
CA TYR A 46 0.72 -6.14 -8.56
C TYR A 46 0.96 -7.08 -7.38
N GLU A 47 1.87 -8.05 -7.54
CA GLU A 47 2.24 -8.95 -6.45
C GLU A 47 2.93 -8.18 -5.32
N ALA A 48 3.85 -7.29 -5.64
CA ALA A 48 4.51 -6.43 -4.66
C ALA A 48 3.50 -5.57 -3.88
N TRP A 49 2.53 -4.98 -4.58
CA TRP A 49 1.46 -4.20 -3.95
C TRP A 49 0.54 -5.06 -3.07
N ALA A 50 0.18 -6.27 -3.51
CA ALA A 50 -0.62 -7.20 -2.73
C ALA A 50 0.06 -7.56 -1.41
N GLU A 51 1.34 -7.91 -1.45
CA GLU A 51 2.14 -8.23 -0.27
C GLU A 51 2.27 -7.03 0.68
N GLN A 52 2.52 -5.85 0.15
CA GLN A 52 2.60 -4.64 0.97
C GLN A 52 1.26 -4.34 1.68
N ARG A 53 0.12 -4.54 1.02
CA ARG A 53 -1.19 -4.37 1.65
C ARG A 53 -1.45 -5.41 2.73
N ARG A 54 -1.05 -6.64 2.49
CA ARG A 54 -1.26 -7.75 3.42
C ARG A 54 -0.41 -7.64 4.69
N THR A 55 0.85 -7.24 4.53
CA THR A 55 1.85 -7.29 5.60
C THR A 55 2.25 -5.93 6.17
N GLY A 56 2.02 -4.85 5.42
CA GLY A 56 2.56 -3.52 5.74
C GLY A 56 4.04 -3.34 5.37
N TYR A 57 4.69 -4.35 4.77
CA TYR A 57 6.10 -4.31 4.38
C TYR A 57 6.29 -4.36 2.86
N PRO A 58 7.37 -3.77 2.33
CA PRO A 58 8.31 -2.90 3.05
C PRO A 58 7.66 -1.59 3.49
N LYS A 59 8.28 -0.90 4.45
CA LYS A 59 7.87 0.47 4.83
C LYS A 59 8.22 1.41 3.69
N LEU A 60 7.20 1.93 3.02
CA LEU A 60 7.33 2.81 1.87
C LEU A 60 7.16 4.28 2.27
N PHE A 61 7.77 5.17 1.49
CA PHE A 61 7.55 6.61 1.67
C PHE A 61 6.10 6.97 1.33
N LYS A 62 5.57 7.96 2.06
CA LYS A 62 4.27 8.54 1.79
C LYS A 62 4.24 9.15 0.39
N VAL A 63 3.07 9.14 -0.23
CA VAL A 63 2.85 9.81 -1.52
C VAL A 63 3.07 11.32 -1.36
N GLN A 64 4.05 11.86 -2.07
CA GLN A 64 4.43 13.28 -1.94
C GLN A 64 3.56 14.22 -2.77
N SER A 65 2.95 13.73 -3.83
CA SER A 65 2.10 14.53 -4.71
C SER A 65 0.88 13.72 -5.12
N ASN A 66 -0.29 14.30 -4.93
CA ASN A 66 -1.57 13.69 -5.25
C ASN A 66 -2.49 14.74 -5.91
N THR A 67 -2.43 14.83 -7.22
CA THR A 67 -3.24 15.75 -8.00
C THR A 67 -4.71 15.32 -8.11
N GLY A 68 -4.98 14.03 -8.05
CA GLY A 68 -6.32 13.46 -8.20
C GLY A 68 -7.18 13.52 -6.95
N LYS A 69 -6.60 13.79 -5.76
CA LYS A 69 -7.27 13.86 -4.45
C LYS A 69 -8.03 12.59 -4.02
N VAL A 70 -7.91 11.50 -4.78
CA VAL A 70 -8.56 10.19 -4.48
C VAL A 70 -7.69 9.29 -3.61
N ILE A 71 -6.48 9.73 -3.30
CA ILE A 71 -5.50 9.03 -2.49
C ILE A 71 -5.22 9.88 -1.27
N ASP A 72 -5.27 9.28 -0.08
CA ASP A 72 -4.74 9.91 1.12
C ASP A 72 -3.21 9.80 1.08
N THR A 73 -2.51 10.94 1.20
CA THR A 73 -1.03 10.96 1.15
C THR A 73 -0.40 10.35 2.41
N ASP A 74 -1.14 10.23 3.50
CA ASP A 74 -0.67 9.62 4.74
C ASP A 74 -0.90 8.11 4.79
N ILE A 75 -1.77 7.60 3.93
CA ILE A 75 -2.14 6.19 3.87
C ILE A 75 -1.70 5.62 2.54
N MET A 76 -1.01 4.49 2.56
CA MET A 76 -0.68 3.75 1.33
C MET A 76 -1.95 3.32 0.61
N ILE A 77 -1.92 3.34 -0.73
CA ILE A 77 -3.07 2.94 -1.55
C ILE A 77 -3.48 1.52 -1.21
N ARG A 78 -4.70 1.37 -0.67
CA ARG A 78 -5.27 0.08 -0.25
C ARG A 78 -6.13 -0.56 -1.34
N ARG A 79 -6.76 0.26 -2.18
CA ARG A 79 -7.60 -0.17 -3.30
C ARG A 79 -7.61 0.86 -4.42
N LEU A 80 -8.05 0.44 -5.58
CA LEU A 80 -8.44 1.39 -6.62
C LEU A 80 -9.88 1.86 -6.38
N PRO A 81 -10.20 3.13 -6.56
CA PRO A 81 -11.59 3.61 -6.52
C PRO A 81 -12.41 2.98 -7.66
N PHE A 82 -13.73 3.07 -7.56
CA PHE A 82 -14.59 2.73 -8.68
C PHE A 82 -14.31 3.64 -9.89
N SER A 83 -14.78 3.23 -11.06
CA SER A 83 -14.67 4.09 -12.26
C SER A 83 -15.28 5.46 -12.00
N THR A 84 -14.66 6.51 -12.52
CA THR A 84 -15.15 7.89 -12.41
C THR A 84 -16.57 8.05 -12.94
N ASP A 85 -16.96 7.20 -13.89
CA ASP A 85 -18.28 7.26 -14.53
C ASP A 85 -19.34 6.41 -13.80
N ALA A 86 -18.95 5.60 -12.83
CA ALA A 86 -19.86 4.68 -12.15
C ALA A 86 -21.02 5.40 -11.46
N ALA A 87 -20.73 6.51 -10.78
CA ALA A 87 -21.73 7.32 -10.10
C ALA A 87 -22.75 7.98 -11.07
N THR A 88 -22.33 8.23 -12.32
CA THR A 88 -23.18 8.87 -13.34
C THR A 88 -23.94 7.84 -14.16
N ALA A 89 -23.32 6.70 -14.46
CA ALA A 89 -23.92 5.64 -15.28
C ALA A 89 -25.05 4.91 -14.54
N ASP A 90 -24.86 4.57 -13.26
CA ASP A 90 -25.89 3.96 -12.41
C ASP A 90 -25.72 4.44 -10.96
N PRO A 91 -26.35 5.57 -10.61
CA PRO A 91 -26.27 6.14 -9.26
C PRO A 91 -26.78 5.22 -8.17
N ALA A 92 -27.81 4.42 -8.43
CA ALA A 92 -28.41 3.53 -7.45
C ALA A 92 -27.48 2.35 -7.12
N GLN A 93 -26.90 1.75 -8.15
CA GLN A 93 -25.92 0.69 -7.96
C GLN A 93 -24.63 1.24 -7.30
N TYR A 94 -24.18 2.41 -7.70
CA TYR A 94 -23.01 3.06 -7.08
C TYR A 94 -23.24 3.30 -5.58
N ALA A 95 -24.41 3.79 -5.17
CA ALA A 95 -24.75 3.99 -3.77
C ALA A 95 -24.70 2.66 -2.99
N THR A 96 -25.29 1.60 -3.55
CA THR A 96 -25.27 0.26 -2.95
C THR A 96 -23.85 -0.28 -2.79
N LEU A 97 -23.00 -0.10 -3.80
CA LEU A 97 -21.60 -0.54 -3.74
C LEU A 97 -20.78 0.25 -2.71
N THR A 98 -21.03 1.56 -2.61
CA THR A 98 -20.37 2.41 -1.62
C THR A 98 -20.80 2.07 -0.20
N GLU A 99 -22.07 1.76 0.02
CA GLU A 99 -22.57 1.27 1.31
C GLU A 99 -21.87 -0.03 1.71
N LYS A 100 -21.82 -1.02 0.80
CA LYS A 100 -21.13 -2.30 1.02
C LYS A 100 -19.61 -2.13 1.23
N LEU A 101 -19.01 -1.11 0.67
CA LEU A 101 -17.62 -0.79 0.88
C LEU A 101 -17.32 -0.37 2.33
N GLY A 102 -18.31 0.19 3.03
CA GLY A 102 -18.19 0.63 4.42
C GLY A 102 -17.35 1.89 4.61
N GLY A 103 -17.15 2.68 3.57
CA GLY A 103 -16.39 3.92 3.61
C GLY A 103 -16.42 4.69 2.30
N ALA A 104 -15.72 5.81 2.24
CA ALA A 104 -15.65 6.63 1.04
C ALA A 104 -14.99 5.87 -0.13
N ASP A 105 -15.44 6.13 -1.35
CA ASP A 105 -14.84 5.57 -2.55
C ASP A 105 -13.52 6.27 -2.89
N ASN A 106 -12.48 5.89 -2.19
CA ASN A 106 -11.12 6.38 -2.39
C ASN A 106 -10.08 5.28 -2.16
N GLY A 107 -8.81 5.60 -2.40
CA GLY A 107 -7.70 4.66 -2.27
C GLY A 107 -7.35 4.28 -0.83
N ALA A 108 -7.84 4.99 0.18
CA ALA A 108 -7.53 4.74 1.59
C ALA A 108 -8.49 3.74 2.25
N THR A 109 -9.71 3.59 1.72
CA THR A 109 -10.72 2.70 2.29
C THR A 109 -10.28 1.25 2.21
N ARG A 110 -10.29 0.56 3.35
CA ARG A 110 -9.90 -0.85 3.45
C ARG A 110 -11.01 -1.76 2.92
N LEU A 111 -10.63 -2.82 2.26
CA LEU A 111 -11.54 -3.88 1.88
C LEU A 111 -11.80 -4.82 3.08
N TRP A 112 -12.87 -5.60 3.01
CA TRP A 112 -13.31 -6.48 4.10
C TRP A 112 -12.22 -7.42 4.64
N TRP A 113 -11.29 -7.85 3.79
CA TRP A 113 -10.16 -8.73 4.17
C TRP A 113 -8.96 -7.95 4.71
N ASP A 114 -8.88 -6.64 4.46
CA ASP A 114 -7.78 -5.78 4.92
C ASP A 114 -8.06 -5.26 6.32
N THR A 115 -7.89 -6.10 7.30
CA THR A 115 -8.20 -5.81 8.71
C THR A 115 -7.25 -4.81 9.35
N GLY A 116 -6.14 -4.48 8.70
CA GLY A 116 -5.06 -3.66 9.26
C GLY A 116 -4.20 -4.38 10.29
N LYS A 117 -4.43 -5.67 10.48
CA LYS A 117 -3.58 -6.56 11.29
C LYS A 117 -2.78 -7.41 10.33
N ASN A 118 -1.51 -7.65 10.68
CA ASN A 118 -0.71 -8.61 9.93
C ASN A 118 -1.38 -9.97 10.08
N SER A 119 -1.70 -10.60 8.95
CA SER A 119 -2.32 -11.92 8.92
C SER A 119 -1.20 -12.95 8.70
N PHE A 120 -0.93 -13.73 9.68
CA PHE A 120 -0.12 -14.94 9.57
C PHE A 120 -1.04 -16.15 9.58
#